data_fe57c0c825e6b849088cc64c528fac86
#
_entry.id   fe57c0c825e6b849088cc64c528fac86
#
_cell.length_a   1.000
_cell.length_b   1.000
_cell.length_c   1.000
_cell.angle_alpha   90.00
_cell.angle_beta   90.00
_cell.angle_gamma   90.00
#
_symmetry.space_group_name_H-M   'P 1'
#
loop_
_entity.id
_entity.type
_entity.pdbx_description
1 polymer ?
#
loop_
_entity_poly.entity_id
_entity_poly.type
_entity_poly.pdbx_seq_one_letter_code
_entity_poly.pdbx_strand_id
1 'polypeptide(L)'
;ITCPLPASLGWAPDAFHGPSAQWLSAMVGDVSTGGVHRTYFEKSGARIGNEGKMMQGPCAGGAVVLSEGTGPLVVCEGIETGLSLLSGLLSRPASVWAALSTSGMKAMALPSAPGEIIIATDSDDAGAGKQAGNALAERAAARGWAVSLWPAPDGLDWNDVLTQKEGG
;
A
#
# COMPACT_ATOMS: atom_id res chain seq x y z
N ILE A 1 3.19 9.68 10.66
CA ILE A 1 3.23 8.20 10.78
C ILE A 1 3.80 7.87 12.16
N THR A 2 3.01 7.20 12.98
CA THR A 2 3.35 6.86 14.38
C THR A 2 3.38 5.35 14.65
N CYS A 3 2.96 4.53 13.68
CA CYS A 3 3.05 3.08 13.83
C CYS A 3 4.51 2.59 13.85
N PRO A 4 4.82 1.47 14.52
CA PRO A 4 6.12 0.82 14.41
C PRO A 4 6.47 0.50 12.95
N LEU A 5 7.75 0.61 12.60
CA LEU A 5 8.20 0.27 11.25
C LEU A 5 7.96 -1.23 10.98
N PRO A 6 7.18 -1.58 9.94
CA PRO A 6 6.97 -2.98 9.57
C PRO A 6 8.27 -3.71 9.22
N ALA A 7 8.38 -4.99 9.62
CA ALA A 7 9.56 -5.79 9.31
C ALA A 7 9.77 -6.02 7.81
N SER A 8 8.71 -5.88 7.00
CA SER A 8 8.76 -5.94 5.53
C SER A 8 9.34 -4.68 4.88
N LEU A 9 9.63 -3.64 5.66
CA LEU A 9 10.21 -2.38 5.17
C LEU A 9 11.65 -2.23 5.64
N GLY A 10 12.50 -1.75 4.74
CA GLY A 10 13.89 -1.45 5.00
C GLY A 10 14.34 -0.15 4.33
N TRP A 11 15.58 0.23 4.60
CA TRP A 11 16.21 1.39 4.00
C TRP A 11 17.52 1.00 3.31
N ALA A 12 17.63 1.34 2.03
CA ALA A 12 18.87 1.23 1.26
C ALA A 12 19.46 2.64 1.08
N PRO A 13 20.61 2.95 1.72
CA PRO A 13 21.24 4.27 1.59
C PRO A 13 21.76 4.51 0.16
N ASP A 14 22.14 3.43 -0.53
CA ASP A 14 22.68 3.46 -1.89
C ASP A 14 21.98 2.38 -2.74
N ALA A 15 21.01 2.80 -3.54
CA ALA A 15 20.31 1.96 -4.50
C ALA A 15 20.42 2.59 -5.90
N PHE A 16 20.78 1.80 -6.90
CA PHE A 16 20.88 2.30 -8.26
C PHE A 16 19.50 2.59 -8.84
N HIS A 17 19.28 3.84 -9.25
CA HIS A 17 18.07 4.30 -9.93
C HIS A 17 18.33 4.34 -11.44
N GLY A 18 17.83 3.33 -12.15
CA GLY A 18 18.07 3.15 -13.58
C GLY A 18 17.67 4.35 -14.46
N PRO A 19 16.46 4.93 -14.28
CA PRO A 19 16.03 6.06 -15.13
C PRO A 19 16.95 7.28 -15.07
N SER A 20 17.48 7.63 -13.90
CA SER A 20 18.41 8.77 -13.77
C SER A 20 19.89 8.37 -13.80
N ALA A 21 20.21 7.07 -13.87
CA ALA A 21 21.57 6.52 -13.78
C ALA A 21 22.35 7.02 -12.55
N GLN A 22 21.65 7.17 -11.40
CA GLN A 22 22.24 7.67 -10.16
C GLN A 22 22.10 6.65 -9.02
N TRP A 23 23.00 6.75 -8.04
CA TRP A 23 22.86 6.07 -6.76
C TRP A 23 22.12 6.99 -5.79
N LEU A 24 20.97 6.53 -5.29
CA LEU A 24 20.03 7.27 -4.47
C LEU A 24 19.64 6.44 -3.27
N SER A 25 19.14 7.08 -2.23
CA SER A 25 18.53 6.35 -1.14
C SER A 25 17.12 5.85 -1.52
N ALA A 26 16.72 4.73 -0.95
CA ALA A 26 15.40 4.17 -1.20
C ALA A 26 14.80 3.49 0.03
N MET A 27 13.51 3.69 0.25
CA MET A 27 12.72 2.77 1.06
C MET A 27 12.49 1.50 0.23
N VAL A 28 12.71 0.35 0.87
CA VAL A 28 12.60 -0.96 0.24
C VAL A 28 11.48 -1.72 0.92
N GLY A 29 10.57 -2.30 0.16
CA GLY A 29 9.49 -3.15 0.65
C GLY A 29 9.59 -4.55 0.08
N ASP A 30 9.59 -5.56 0.93
CA ASP A 30 9.57 -6.97 0.54
C ASP A 30 8.18 -7.34 0.01
N VAL A 31 8.11 -7.81 -1.22
CA VAL A 31 6.87 -8.25 -1.85
C VAL A 31 6.66 -9.73 -1.58
N SER A 32 5.48 -10.12 -1.14
CA SER A 32 5.12 -11.48 -0.72
C SER A 32 5.37 -12.58 -1.76
N THR A 33 5.57 -12.21 -3.01
CA THR A 33 5.93 -13.11 -4.12
C THR A 33 7.44 -13.25 -4.34
N GLY A 34 8.27 -12.61 -3.50
CA GLY A 34 9.74 -12.65 -3.58
C GLY A 34 10.37 -11.52 -4.41
N GLY A 35 9.56 -10.56 -4.86
CA GLY A 35 10.06 -9.34 -5.47
C GLY A 35 10.35 -8.24 -4.44
N VAL A 36 10.80 -7.10 -4.93
CA VAL A 36 11.13 -5.92 -4.12
C VAL A 36 10.50 -4.68 -4.73
N HIS A 37 9.84 -3.88 -3.90
CA HIS A 37 9.40 -2.54 -4.24
C HIS A 37 10.38 -1.51 -3.68
N ARG A 38 10.73 -0.47 -4.45
CA ARG A 38 11.60 0.62 -4.03
C ARG A 38 10.90 1.96 -4.24
N THR A 39 10.94 2.82 -3.23
CA THR A 39 10.59 4.23 -3.34
C THR A 39 11.85 5.04 -3.16
N TYR A 40 12.32 5.71 -4.22
CA TYR A 40 13.56 6.47 -4.26
C TYR A 40 13.36 7.90 -3.77
N PHE A 41 14.42 8.43 -3.16
CA PHE A 41 14.46 9.78 -2.59
C PHE A 41 15.67 10.54 -3.13
N GLU A 42 15.48 11.83 -3.35
CA GLU A 42 16.59 12.75 -3.59
C GLU A 42 17.47 12.88 -2.35
N LYS A 43 18.68 13.44 -2.51
CA LYS A 43 19.57 13.75 -1.38
C LYS A 43 18.96 14.71 -0.38
N SER A 44 18.00 15.52 -0.79
CA SER A 44 17.18 16.40 0.05
C SER A 44 16.19 15.67 0.95
N GLY A 45 15.95 14.39 0.72
CA GLY A 45 14.88 13.60 1.33
C GLY A 45 13.53 13.71 0.60
N ALA A 46 13.42 14.52 -0.45
CA ALA A 46 12.21 14.60 -1.26
C ALA A 46 12.02 13.32 -2.09
N ARG A 47 10.77 12.88 -2.25
CA ARG A 47 10.44 11.79 -3.19
C ARG A 47 10.72 12.20 -4.62
N ILE A 48 11.31 11.31 -5.39
CA ILE A 48 11.38 11.46 -6.85
C ILE A 48 9.96 11.28 -7.40
N GLY A 49 9.58 12.09 -8.39
CA GLY A 49 8.25 12.08 -8.98
C GLY A 49 7.82 10.72 -9.57
N ASN A 50 7.22 10.70 -10.74
CA ASN A 50 6.60 9.51 -11.32
C ASN A 50 7.54 8.30 -11.50
N GLU A 51 8.85 8.51 -11.67
CA GLU A 51 9.85 7.45 -11.80
C GLU A 51 10.45 6.99 -10.46
N GLY A 52 10.00 7.58 -9.34
CA GLY A 52 10.54 7.30 -8.02
C GLY A 52 10.11 5.94 -7.43
N LYS A 53 9.13 5.27 -8.02
CA LYS A 53 8.66 3.95 -7.56
C LYS A 53 9.03 2.90 -8.59
N MET A 54 9.78 1.88 -8.17
CA MET A 54 10.23 0.79 -9.04
C MET A 54 10.00 -0.56 -8.39
N MET A 55 9.69 -1.56 -9.21
CA MET A 55 9.59 -2.96 -8.80
C MET A 55 10.69 -3.77 -9.44
N GLN A 56 11.21 -4.77 -8.72
CA GLN A 56 12.23 -5.69 -9.21
C GLN A 56 11.91 -7.12 -8.77
N GLY A 57 12.10 -8.06 -9.67
CA GLY A 57 11.78 -9.47 -9.43
C GLY A 57 10.28 -9.77 -9.57
N PRO A 58 9.81 -10.90 -9.04
CA PRO A 58 8.42 -11.34 -9.19
C PRO A 58 7.50 -10.57 -8.23
N CYS A 59 6.92 -9.47 -8.69
CA CYS A 59 5.99 -8.65 -7.90
C CYS A 59 4.51 -8.86 -8.30
N ALA A 60 4.23 -9.50 -9.43
CA ALA A 60 2.87 -9.69 -9.91
C ALA A 60 2.03 -10.50 -8.92
N GLY A 61 0.86 -10.00 -8.56
CA GLY A 61 -0.05 -10.63 -7.61
C GLY A 61 0.40 -10.57 -6.14
N GLY A 62 1.58 -10.03 -5.86
CA GLY A 62 2.10 -9.84 -4.50
C GLY A 62 1.63 -8.54 -3.86
N ALA A 63 1.94 -8.42 -2.57
CA ALA A 63 1.74 -7.21 -1.77
C ALA A 63 2.89 -7.05 -0.77
N VAL A 64 3.11 -5.85 -0.27
CA VAL A 64 3.95 -5.64 0.92
C VAL A 64 3.06 -5.80 2.15
N VAL A 65 3.39 -6.78 2.99
CA VAL A 65 2.66 -7.07 4.23
C VAL A 65 3.15 -6.12 5.32
N LEU A 66 2.38 -5.10 5.63
CA LEU A 66 2.76 -4.07 6.60
C LEU A 66 2.42 -4.47 8.05
N SER A 67 1.41 -5.30 8.24
CA SER A 67 1.11 -5.90 9.54
C SER A 67 0.39 -7.22 9.37
N GLU A 68 0.54 -8.08 10.38
CA GLU A 68 -0.24 -9.30 10.56
C GLU A 68 -1.08 -9.15 11.84
N GLY A 69 -2.37 -9.39 11.75
CA GLY A 69 -3.32 -9.24 12.85
C GLY A 69 -4.43 -10.27 12.77
N THR A 70 -5.16 -10.44 13.86
CA THR A 70 -6.29 -11.38 13.98
C THR A 70 -7.61 -10.85 13.43
N GLY A 71 -7.64 -9.58 13.00
CA GLY A 71 -8.84 -8.91 12.45
C GLY A 71 -8.95 -9.07 10.93
N PRO A 72 -9.62 -8.11 10.26
CA PRO A 72 -9.81 -8.15 8.82
C PRO A 72 -8.50 -8.04 8.05
N LEU A 73 -8.51 -8.52 6.80
CA LEU A 73 -7.51 -8.13 5.82
C LEU A 73 -7.85 -6.73 5.31
N VAL A 74 -6.99 -5.77 5.55
CA VAL A 74 -7.09 -4.41 4.99
C VAL A 74 -6.15 -4.31 3.79
N VAL A 75 -6.69 -4.01 2.62
CA VAL A 75 -5.89 -3.82 1.40
C VAL A 75 -5.93 -2.35 1.01
N CYS A 76 -4.76 -1.77 0.77
CA CYS A 76 -4.60 -0.42 0.25
C CYS A 76 -3.69 -0.42 -0.99
N GLU A 77 -3.65 0.70 -1.72
CA GLU A 77 -2.81 0.82 -2.89
C GLU A 77 -1.34 1.01 -2.52
N GLY A 78 -1.03 2.00 -1.71
CA GLY A 78 0.33 2.42 -1.38
C GLY A 78 0.82 1.96 -0.01
N ILE A 79 2.15 1.91 0.16
CA ILE A 79 2.79 1.67 1.46
C ILE A 79 2.45 2.82 2.41
N GLU A 80 2.50 4.06 1.93
CA GLU A 80 2.20 5.27 2.71
C GLU A 80 0.77 5.24 3.24
N THR A 81 -0.20 4.88 2.39
CA THR A 81 -1.61 4.67 2.77
C THR A 81 -1.73 3.64 3.89
N GLY A 82 -1.07 2.49 3.73
CA GLY A 82 -1.09 1.42 4.74
C GLY A 82 -0.48 1.84 6.08
N LEU A 83 0.63 2.59 6.06
CA LEU A 83 1.24 3.14 7.27
C LEU A 83 0.35 4.17 7.94
N SER A 84 -0.36 5.00 7.17
CA SER A 84 -1.34 5.97 7.70
C SER A 84 -2.50 5.27 8.40
N LEU A 85 -3.03 4.20 7.80
CA LEU A 85 -4.08 3.39 8.41
C LEU A 85 -3.61 2.78 9.76
N LEU A 86 -2.40 2.23 9.80
CA LEU A 86 -1.80 1.65 11.01
C LEU A 86 -1.47 2.70 12.08
N SER A 87 -1.31 3.97 11.71
CA SER A 87 -0.99 5.08 12.61
C SER A 87 -2.19 5.67 13.36
N GLY A 88 -3.29 4.92 13.49
CA GLY A 88 -4.41 5.30 14.35
C GLY A 88 -5.73 5.53 13.60
N LEU A 89 -5.82 5.17 12.32
CA LEU A 89 -7.09 5.22 11.58
C LEU A 89 -7.87 3.91 11.70
N LEU A 90 -7.21 2.79 11.97
CA LEU A 90 -7.89 1.51 12.24
C LEU A 90 -8.40 1.45 13.68
N SER A 91 -9.64 1.02 13.84
CA SER A 91 -10.30 0.88 15.17
C SER A 91 -9.96 -0.44 15.88
N ARG A 92 -9.37 -1.40 15.18
CA ARG A 92 -9.01 -2.74 15.70
C ARG A 92 -7.79 -3.31 14.99
N PRO A 93 -7.08 -4.28 15.58
CA PRO A 93 -5.98 -4.97 14.88
C PRO A 93 -6.43 -5.55 13.55
N ALA A 94 -5.57 -5.46 12.54
CA ALA A 94 -5.83 -5.94 11.19
C ALA A 94 -4.53 -6.41 10.52
N SER A 95 -4.65 -7.29 9.53
CA SER A 95 -3.58 -7.54 8.58
C SER A 95 -3.66 -6.46 7.49
N VAL A 96 -2.59 -5.68 7.29
CA VAL A 96 -2.57 -4.57 6.32
C VAL A 96 -1.60 -4.88 5.18
N TRP A 97 -2.12 -4.91 3.96
CA TRP A 97 -1.39 -5.24 2.75
C TRP A 97 -1.42 -4.09 1.75
N ALA A 98 -0.24 -3.63 1.31
CA ALA A 98 -0.10 -2.64 0.25
C ALA A 98 0.08 -3.34 -1.11
N ALA A 99 -0.83 -3.10 -2.03
CA ALA A 99 -0.86 -3.73 -3.36
C ALA A 99 0.09 -3.06 -4.38
N LEU A 100 0.71 -1.95 -4.02
CA LEU A 100 1.76 -1.20 -4.70
C LEU A 100 1.33 -0.41 -5.95
N SER A 101 0.15 -0.68 -6.48
CA SER A 101 -0.45 0.05 -7.61
C SER A 101 -1.92 -0.36 -7.81
N THR A 102 -2.65 0.41 -8.60
CA THR A 102 -4.01 0.06 -9.03
C THR A 102 -4.05 -1.28 -9.81
N SER A 103 -3.06 -1.55 -10.65
CA SER A 103 -2.92 -2.83 -11.35
C SER A 103 -2.57 -3.97 -10.39
N GLY A 104 -1.72 -3.72 -9.40
CA GLY A 104 -1.40 -4.65 -8.33
C GLY A 104 -2.64 -5.01 -7.52
N MET A 105 -3.46 -4.03 -7.13
CA MET A 105 -4.71 -4.25 -6.42
C MET A 105 -5.69 -5.12 -7.22
N LYS A 106 -5.84 -4.87 -8.52
CA LYS A 106 -6.67 -5.71 -9.41
C LYS A 106 -6.18 -7.16 -9.50
N ALA A 107 -4.85 -7.37 -9.49
CA ALA A 107 -4.23 -8.68 -9.70
C ALA A 107 -3.86 -9.43 -8.41
N MET A 108 -3.95 -8.78 -7.24
CA MET A 108 -3.45 -9.30 -5.96
C MET A 108 -4.02 -10.69 -5.65
N ALA A 109 -3.14 -11.61 -5.25
CA ALA A 109 -3.53 -12.93 -4.78
C ALA A 109 -4.13 -12.82 -3.37
N LEU A 110 -5.40 -13.21 -3.23
CA LEU A 110 -6.06 -13.30 -1.93
C LEU A 110 -5.73 -14.63 -1.25
N PRO A 111 -5.65 -14.65 0.09
CA PRO A 111 -5.58 -15.89 0.86
C PRO A 111 -6.66 -16.90 0.44
N SER A 112 -6.36 -18.18 0.59
CA SER A 112 -7.28 -19.27 0.19
C SER A 112 -8.48 -19.39 1.10
N ALA A 113 -8.32 -19.08 2.38
CA ALA A 113 -9.42 -19.05 3.35
C ALA A 113 -10.07 -17.66 3.34
N PRO A 114 -11.35 -17.55 2.94
CA PRO A 114 -12.05 -16.27 2.97
C PRO A 114 -12.32 -15.83 4.41
N GLY A 115 -12.42 -14.52 4.59
CA GLY A 115 -12.71 -13.87 5.86
C GLY A 115 -13.34 -12.51 5.62
N GLU A 116 -13.04 -11.54 6.46
CA GLU A 116 -13.43 -10.15 6.29
C GLU A 116 -12.31 -9.40 5.55
N ILE A 117 -12.65 -8.63 4.53
CA ILE A 117 -11.73 -7.77 3.79
C ILE A 117 -12.27 -6.34 3.73
N ILE A 118 -11.40 -5.39 4.04
CA ILE A 118 -11.62 -3.95 3.89
C ILE A 118 -10.70 -3.46 2.78
N ILE A 119 -11.24 -2.81 1.77
CA ILE A 119 -10.48 -2.26 0.66
C ILE A 119 -10.45 -0.75 0.81
N ALA A 120 -9.31 -0.23 1.26
CA ALA A 120 -9.08 1.19 1.48
C ALA A 120 -8.47 1.81 0.20
N THR A 121 -9.22 2.71 -0.43
CA THR A 121 -8.78 3.41 -1.65
C THR A 121 -8.58 4.88 -1.38
N ASP A 122 -7.60 5.48 -2.04
CA ASP A 122 -7.43 6.93 -2.07
C ASP A 122 -8.47 7.54 -3.04
N SER A 123 -8.83 8.82 -2.85
CA SER A 123 -9.82 9.54 -3.65
C SER A 123 -9.24 10.81 -4.29
N ASP A 124 -7.93 10.88 -4.42
CA ASP A 124 -7.17 12.02 -4.95
C ASP A 124 -6.97 11.98 -6.47
N ASP A 125 -7.20 10.84 -7.11
CA ASP A 125 -7.00 10.62 -8.53
C ASP A 125 -8.31 10.67 -9.35
N ALA A 126 -8.20 10.52 -10.67
CA ALA A 126 -9.33 10.48 -11.60
C ALA A 126 -10.22 9.21 -11.47
N GLY A 127 -10.24 8.57 -10.29
CA GLY A 127 -11.07 7.42 -9.98
C GLY A 127 -10.42 6.06 -10.28
N ALA A 128 -9.13 6.02 -10.58
CA ALA A 128 -8.41 4.79 -10.87
C ALA A 128 -8.32 3.87 -9.64
N GLY A 129 -8.07 4.45 -8.46
CA GLY A 129 -8.08 3.74 -7.17
C GLY A 129 -9.42 3.12 -6.87
N LYS A 130 -10.51 3.88 -7.06
CA LYS A 130 -11.89 3.39 -6.87
C LYS A 130 -12.22 2.23 -7.82
N GLN A 131 -11.83 2.32 -9.09
CA GLN A 131 -12.02 1.24 -10.06
C GLN A 131 -11.24 -0.02 -9.68
N ALA A 132 -10.00 0.14 -9.21
CA ALA A 132 -9.17 -0.97 -8.75
C ALA A 132 -9.76 -1.63 -7.51
N GLY A 133 -10.23 -0.84 -6.55
CA GLY A 133 -10.90 -1.31 -5.35
C GLY A 133 -12.17 -2.09 -5.67
N ASN A 134 -13.03 -1.60 -6.58
CA ASN A 134 -14.23 -2.30 -7.01
C ASN A 134 -13.90 -3.65 -7.68
N ALA A 135 -12.90 -3.70 -8.56
CA ALA A 135 -12.49 -4.94 -9.21
C ALA A 135 -11.95 -5.98 -8.20
N LEU A 136 -11.20 -5.55 -7.18
CA LEU A 136 -10.79 -6.43 -6.08
C LEU A 136 -11.99 -6.89 -5.26
N ALA A 137 -12.95 -6.00 -4.96
CA ALA A 137 -14.16 -6.28 -4.20
C ALA A 137 -14.99 -7.38 -4.87
N GLU A 138 -15.22 -7.26 -6.17
CA GLU A 138 -15.95 -8.28 -6.95
C GLU A 138 -15.26 -9.64 -6.91
N ARG A 139 -13.93 -9.67 -7.09
CA ARG A 139 -13.14 -10.92 -7.01
C ARG A 139 -13.16 -11.53 -5.60
N ALA A 140 -13.08 -10.71 -4.57
CA ALA A 140 -13.13 -11.16 -3.19
C ALA A 140 -14.51 -11.74 -2.84
N ALA A 141 -15.58 -11.02 -3.19
CA ALA A 141 -16.97 -11.47 -2.97
C ALA A 141 -17.26 -12.80 -3.69
N ALA A 142 -16.81 -12.94 -4.93
CA ALA A 142 -16.94 -14.20 -5.70
C ALA A 142 -16.20 -15.39 -5.06
N ARG A 143 -15.22 -15.12 -4.17
CA ARG A 143 -14.46 -16.12 -3.41
C ARG A 143 -14.99 -16.31 -1.97
N GLY A 144 -16.11 -15.70 -1.63
CA GLY A 144 -16.78 -15.85 -0.33
C GLY A 144 -16.26 -14.91 0.77
N TRP A 145 -15.49 -13.85 0.43
CA TRP A 145 -15.08 -12.84 1.40
C TRP A 145 -16.22 -11.91 1.77
N ALA A 146 -16.30 -11.51 3.05
CA ALA A 146 -17.14 -10.42 3.50
C ALA A 146 -16.45 -9.09 3.19
N VAL A 147 -16.92 -8.36 2.18
CA VAL A 147 -16.22 -7.20 1.60
C VAL A 147 -16.78 -5.89 2.11
N SER A 148 -15.91 -4.97 2.51
CA SER A 148 -16.21 -3.57 2.79
C SER A 148 -15.30 -2.67 1.94
N LEU A 149 -15.90 -1.71 1.23
CA LEU A 149 -15.16 -0.64 0.55
C LEU A 149 -15.02 0.54 1.51
N TRP A 150 -13.80 1.04 1.63
CA TRP A 150 -13.47 2.16 2.51
C TRP A 150 -12.68 3.22 1.74
N PRO A 151 -13.35 4.04 0.89
CA PRO A 151 -12.71 5.14 0.19
C PRO A 151 -12.34 6.26 1.18
N ALA A 152 -11.21 6.91 0.95
CA ALA A 152 -10.91 8.19 1.60
C ALA A 152 -11.97 9.24 1.21
N PRO A 153 -12.14 10.32 1.99
CA PRO A 153 -13.01 11.43 1.60
C PRO A 153 -12.62 12.01 0.24
N ASP A 154 -13.59 12.55 -0.48
CA ASP A 154 -13.37 13.10 -1.83
C ASP A 154 -12.22 14.11 -1.87
N GLY A 155 -11.29 13.89 -2.79
CA GLY A 155 -10.11 14.73 -3.01
C GLY A 155 -8.97 14.52 -2.01
N LEU A 156 -9.06 13.51 -1.12
CA LEU A 156 -8.03 13.22 -0.12
C LEU A 156 -7.45 11.81 -0.31
N ASP A 157 -6.22 11.64 0.16
CA ASP A 157 -5.66 10.34 0.46
C ASP A 157 -5.73 10.03 1.97
N TRP A 158 -5.40 8.80 2.37
CA TRP A 158 -5.44 8.41 3.78
C TRP A 158 -4.33 9.05 4.62
N ASN A 159 -3.26 9.56 4.01
CA ASN A 159 -2.25 10.34 4.73
C ASN A 159 -2.75 11.74 5.05
N ASP A 160 -3.52 12.35 4.15
CA ASP A 160 -4.20 13.62 4.42
C ASP A 160 -5.18 13.49 5.58
N VAL A 161 -5.98 12.41 5.59
CA VAL A 161 -6.94 12.11 6.67
C VAL A 161 -6.22 11.98 8.01
N LEU A 162 -5.09 11.26 8.06
CA LEU A 162 -4.28 11.11 9.28
C LEU A 162 -3.76 12.47 9.76
N THR A 163 -3.21 13.26 8.85
CA THR A 163 -2.62 14.57 9.16
C THR A 163 -3.67 15.56 9.70
N GLN A 164 -4.86 15.57 9.13
CA GLN A 164 -5.97 16.39 9.63
C GLN A 164 -6.43 15.95 11.03
N LYS A 165 -6.42 14.66 11.32
CA LYS A 165 -6.78 14.11 12.64
C LYS A 165 -5.75 14.48 13.72
N GLU A 166 -4.48 14.58 13.40
CA GLU A 166 -3.40 14.95 14.33
C GLU A 166 -3.33 16.46 14.59
N GLY A 167 -3.90 17.28 13.71
CA GLY A 167 -3.91 18.77 13.80
C GLY A 167 -5.13 19.38 14.49
N GLY A 168 -6.11 18.59 14.88
CA GLY A 168 -7.32 19.00 15.60
C GLY A 168 -7.35 18.51 17.02
#